data_85edd4a550bb0ed120474de26ce3bc8b
#
_entry.id   85edd4a550bb0ed120474de26ce3bc8b
#
_cell.length_a   1.000
_cell.length_b   1.000
_cell.length_c   1.000
_cell.angle_alpha   90.00
_cell.angle_beta   90.00
_cell.angle_gamma   90.00
#
_symmetry.space_group_name_H-M   'P 1'
#
loop_
_entity.id
_entity.type
_entity.pdbx_description
1 polymer ?
#
loop_
_entity_poly.entity_id
_entity_poly.type
_entity_poly.pdbx_seq_one_letter_code
_entity_poly.pdbx_strand_id
1 'polypeptide(L)'
;MKFKTRLLVGGLFLPLLLGRNVHGQAPFYQGKTIALIQAGEAGGTGDMRVKAVIPFLRKYIPGNPNILVEYMPGGGGRKAANYIFGSARPDGLTIGTVGGVVANAIQGQAGVQYDLDKFIYLGAPNATSHYVFVTRGELGLNSLEKLRAHAGLRVGAHAVGHFVYITGRFFAWLIGLRDPRFVTGYSGVELDANLLRGEIDSRANIADTVLQRNAELLTKGLVHVHAILEIPKGDKHPHPRFASLPEIERFARSDKESKALAMFRAFRLVGTPYILPPGTLQERAEILREAFRKTFRDPEFHKEYKKLTGDDAAPLLPEEMEKAIRELPREREIVELFQKIAGPDALPPR
;
A
#
# COMPACT_ATOMS: atom_id res chain seq x y z
N MET A 1 -0.07 6.67 -103.97
CA MET A 1 0.51 6.81 -102.60
C MET A 1 -0.65 6.88 -101.61
N LYS A 2 -0.87 5.81 -100.88
CA LYS A 2 -2.00 5.71 -99.92
C LYS A 2 -1.45 5.87 -98.50
N PHE A 3 -1.78 6.97 -97.86
CA PHE A 3 -1.51 7.18 -96.42
C PHE A 3 -2.54 6.43 -95.57
N LYS A 4 -2.10 5.54 -94.68
CA LYS A 4 -2.96 4.87 -93.68
C LYS A 4 -2.81 5.63 -92.33
N THR A 5 -3.88 6.28 -91.96
CA THR A 5 -4.00 6.90 -90.65
C THR A 5 -4.28 5.83 -89.61
N ARG A 6 -3.41 5.67 -88.60
CA ARG A 6 -3.64 4.81 -87.40
C ARG A 6 -4.25 5.65 -86.27
N LEU A 7 -5.45 5.27 -85.86
CA LEU A 7 -6.13 5.82 -84.71
C LEU A 7 -5.55 5.14 -83.44
N LEU A 8 -4.95 5.91 -82.58
CA LEU A 8 -4.52 5.46 -81.24
C LEU A 8 -5.68 5.69 -80.26
N VAL A 9 -6.30 4.60 -79.74
CA VAL A 9 -7.29 4.65 -78.65
C VAL A 9 -6.50 4.58 -77.35
N GLY A 10 -6.35 5.73 -76.68
CA GLY A 10 -5.78 5.81 -75.37
C GLY A 10 -6.80 5.36 -74.29
N GLY A 11 -6.62 4.17 -73.74
CA GLY A 11 -7.41 3.69 -72.61
C GLY A 11 -7.00 4.41 -71.34
N LEU A 12 -7.92 5.20 -70.76
CA LEU A 12 -7.76 5.85 -69.47
C LEU A 12 -7.98 4.80 -68.36
N PHE A 13 -6.88 4.29 -67.78
CA PHE A 13 -6.93 3.43 -66.60
C PHE A 13 -7.14 4.32 -65.36
N LEU A 14 -8.38 4.36 -64.87
CA LEU A 14 -8.70 4.99 -63.59
C LEU A 14 -8.39 4.01 -62.46
N PRO A 15 -7.41 4.27 -61.54
CA PRO A 15 -7.17 3.36 -60.44
C PRO A 15 -8.34 3.50 -59.45
N LEU A 16 -9.12 2.43 -59.27
CA LEU A 16 -10.07 2.30 -58.19
C LEU A 16 -9.28 2.28 -56.85
N LEU A 17 -9.20 3.41 -56.17
CA LEU A 17 -8.80 3.49 -54.76
C LEU A 17 -9.86 2.78 -53.92
N LEU A 18 -9.70 1.47 -53.76
CA LEU A 18 -10.39 0.72 -52.72
C LEU A 18 -9.90 1.27 -51.38
N GLY A 19 -10.62 2.24 -50.83
CA GLY A 19 -10.47 2.67 -49.44
C GLY A 19 -10.65 1.46 -48.57
N ARG A 20 -9.55 0.86 -48.07
CA ARG A 20 -9.56 -0.06 -46.98
C ARG A 20 -10.12 0.72 -45.79
N ASN A 21 -11.41 0.53 -45.49
CA ASN A 21 -11.96 0.87 -44.20
C ASN A 21 -11.19 0.03 -43.16
N VAL A 22 -10.14 0.61 -42.56
CA VAL A 22 -9.53 0.08 -41.36
C VAL A 22 -10.59 0.26 -40.26
N HIS A 23 -11.47 -0.71 -40.15
CA HIS A 23 -12.29 -0.84 -38.98
C HIS A 23 -11.31 -1.11 -37.83
N GLY A 24 -10.97 -0.08 -37.06
CA GLY A 24 -10.20 -0.23 -35.85
C GLY A 24 -10.89 -1.30 -35.02
N GLN A 25 -10.17 -2.36 -34.69
CA GLN A 25 -10.70 -3.45 -33.89
C GLN A 25 -11.20 -2.85 -32.57
N ALA A 26 -12.45 -3.14 -32.19
CA ALA A 26 -13.03 -2.62 -30.97
C ALA A 26 -12.12 -2.96 -29.77
N PRO A 27 -11.94 -2.04 -28.80
CA PRO A 27 -11.10 -2.29 -27.64
C PRO A 27 -11.51 -3.59 -26.93
N PHE A 28 -10.53 -4.40 -26.54
CA PHE A 28 -10.77 -5.70 -25.90
C PHE A 28 -11.77 -5.62 -24.74
N TYR A 29 -11.71 -4.56 -23.94
CA TYR A 29 -12.56 -4.41 -22.75
C TYR A 29 -13.96 -3.87 -23.04
N GLN A 30 -14.27 -3.50 -24.28
CA GLN A 30 -15.61 -3.01 -24.64
C GLN A 30 -16.67 -4.10 -24.41
N GLY A 31 -17.70 -3.77 -23.63
CA GLY A 31 -18.77 -4.69 -23.26
C GLY A 31 -18.34 -5.83 -22.31
N LYS A 32 -17.12 -5.78 -21.75
CA LYS A 32 -16.64 -6.77 -20.78
C LYS A 32 -16.90 -6.31 -19.35
N THR A 33 -16.89 -7.29 -18.43
CA THR A 33 -16.89 -7.06 -16.99
C THR A 33 -15.55 -7.54 -16.43
N ILE A 34 -14.90 -6.70 -15.64
CA ILE A 34 -13.72 -7.04 -14.85
C ILE A 34 -14.18 -7.40 -13.44
N ALA A 35 -13.83 -8.58 -12.96
CA ALA A 35 -13.97 -8.96 -11.56
C ALA A 35 -12.82 -8.36 -10.74
N LEU A 36 -13.14 -7.51 -9.77
CA LEU A 36 -12.17 -6.97 -8.83
C LEU A 36 -12.30 -7.71 -7.50
N ILE A 37 -11.38 -8.65 -7.26
CA ILE A 37 -11.35 -9.48 -6.04
C ILE A 37 -10.77 -8.66 -4.89
N GLN A 38 -11.59 -8.37 -3.89
CA GLN A 38 -11.22 -7.64 -2.67
C GLN A 38 -11.04 -8.62 -1.52
N ALA A 39 -9.85 -8.67 -0.93
CA ALA A 39 -9.52 -9.57 0.17
C ALA A 39 -10.17 -9.21 1.52
N GLY A 40 -10.78 -8.03 1.62
CA GLY A 40 -11.52 -7.56 2.79
C GLY A 40 -13.03 -7.76 2.65
N GLU A 41 -13.76 -7.16 3.57
CA GLU A 41 -15.23 -7.17 3.61
C GLU A 41 -15.82 -5.85 3.09
N ALA A 42 -17.08 -5.88 2.69
CA ALA A 42 -17.83 -4.68 2.30
C ALA A 42 -17.92 -3.68 3.47
N GLY A 43 -17.84 -2.39 3.17
CA GLY A 43 -17.97 -1.31 4.16
C GLY A 43 -16.71 -1.00 4.96
N GLY A 44 -15.64 -1.80 4.84
CA GLY A 44 -14.35 -1.52 5.48
C GLY A 44 -13.52 -0.47 4.73
N THR A 45 -12.42 0.00 5.34
CA THR A 45 -11.52 0.98 4.71
C THR A 45 -10.99 0.52 3.35
N GLY A 46 -10.70 -0.78 3.20
CA GLY A 46 -10.29 -1.35 1.92
C GLY A 46 -11.35 -1.22 0.83
N ASP A 47 -12.62 -1.41 1.19
CA ASP A 47 -13.76 -1.25 0.28
C ASP A 47 -13.94 0.22 -0.16
N MET A 48 -13.82 1.16 0.78
CA MET A 48 -13.86 2.59 0.45
C MET A 48 -12.74 2.98 -0.54
N ARG A 49 -11.53 2.47 -0.34
CA ARG A 49 -10.40 2.68 -1.25
C ARG A 49 -10.66 2.12 -2.64
N VAL A 50 -11.21 0.91 -2.73
CA VAL A 50 -11.59 0.29 -4.00
C VAL A 50 -12.66 1.10 -4.71
N LYS A 51 -13.70 1.53 -3.99
CA LYS A 51 -14.77 2.36 -4.54
C LYS A 51 -14.28 3.71 -5.06
N ALA A 52 -13.26 4.28 -4.45
CA ALA A 52 -12.63 5.51 -4.94
C ALA A 52 -11.84 5.28 -6.25
N VAL A 53 -11.23 4.11 -6.44
CA VAL A 53 -10.43 3.79 -7.63
C VAL A 53 -11.29 3.43 -8.84
N ILE A 54 -12.37 2.69 -8.65
CA ILE A 54 -13.18 2.09 -9.74
C ILE A 54 -13.65 3.09 -10.80
N PRO A 55 -14.24 4.27 -10.48
CA PRO A 55 -14.74 5.19 -11.48
C PRO A 55 -13.64 5.68 -12.43
N PHE A 56 -12.46 5.96 -11.89
CA PHE A 56 -11.31 6.44 -12.67
C PHE A 56 -10.67 5.32 -13.46
N LEU A 57 -10.48 4.15 -12.85
CA LEU A 57 -9.97 2.98 -13.56
C LEU A 57 -10.85 2.64 -14.78
N ARG A 58 -12.18 2.62 -14.59
CA ARG A 58 -13.14 2.44 -15.69
C ARG A 58 -12.99 3.49 -16.77
N LYS A 59 -12.83 4.77 -16.40
CA LYS A 59 -12.63 5.91 -17.32
C LYS A 59 -11.41 5.71 -18.23
N TYR A 60 -10.32 5.15 -17.68
CA TYR A 60 -9.04 5.04 -18.37
C TYR A 60 -8.79 3.72 -19.06
N ILE A 61 -9.60 2.69 -18.84
CA ILE A 61 -9.52 1.44 -19.59
C ILE A 61 -10.25 1.61 -20.94
N PRO A 62 -9.57 1.42 -22.08
CA PRO A 62 -10.20 1.50 -23.42
C PRO A 62 -11.40 0.56 -23.51
N GLY A 63 -12.54 1.07 -23.92
CA GLY A 63 -13.79 0.31 -23.98
C GLY A 63 -14.69 0.45 -22.74
N ASN A 64 -14.22 1.15 -21.71
CA ASN A 64 -14.99 1.53 -20.51
C ASN A 64 -15.77 0.34 -19.91
N PRO A 65 -15.06 -0.75 -19.50
CA PRO A 65 -15.69 -1.99 -19.03
C PRO A 65 -16.51 -1.77 -17.76
N ASN A 66 -17.41 -2.69 -17.48
CA ASN A 66 -17.98 -2.78 -16.14
C ASN A 66 -16.93 -3.33 -15.17
N ILE A 67 -16.89 -2.86 -13.90
CA ILE A 67 -16.02 -3.38 -12.84
C ILE A 67 -16.89 -3.79 -11.67
N LEU A 68 -16.89 -5.09 -11.36
CA LEU A 68 -17.66 -5.67 -10.28
C LEU A 68 -16.73 -6.06 -9.13
N VAL A 69 -17.04 -5.59 -7.92
CA VAL A 69 -16.27 -5.99 -6.72
C VAL A 69 -16.82 -7.30 -6.17
N GLU A 70 -15.92 -8.26 -6.00
CA GLU A 70 -16.18 -9.53 -5.37
C GLU A 70 -15.37 -9.64 -4.07
N TYR A 71 -16.03 -9.88 -2.94
CA TYR A 71 -15.38 -9.95 -1.64
C TYR A 71 -14.94 -11.38 -1.33
N MET A 72 -13.65 -11.53 -0.99
CA MET A 72 -13.07 -12.84 -0.67
C MET A 72 -12.24 -12.76 0.62
N PRO A 73 -12.86 -12.47 1.78
CA PRO A 73 -12.15 -12.40 3.05
C PRO A 73 -11.64 -13.76 3.49
N GLY A 74 -10.60 -13.75 4.32
CA GLY A 74 -10.07 -14.93 4.99
C GLY A 74 -8.55 -15.05 4.94
N GLY A 75 -8.02 -15.65 6.00
CA GLY A 75 -6.59 -15.94 6.12
C GLY A 75 -5.66 -14.73 6.03
N GLY A 76 -6.10 -13.52 6.43
CA GLY A 76 -5.29 -12.30 6.27
C GLY A 76 -4.95 -12.01 4.80
N GLY A 77 -5.90 -12.27 3.89
CA GLY A 77 -5.73 -12.07 2.44
C GLY A 77 -5.22 -13.29 1.67
N ARG A 78 -4.74 -14.35 2.36
CA ARG A 78 -4.19 -15.55 1.69
C ARG A 78 -5.20 -16.25 0.79
N LYS A 79 -6.49 -16.31 1.21
CA LYS A 79 -7.55 -16.92 0.38
C LYS A 79 -7.65 -16.23 -0.98
N ALA A 80 -7.76 -14.91 -1.00
CA ALA A 80 -7.84 -14.14 -2.25
C ALA A 80 -6.56 -14.23 -3.06
N ALA A 81 -5.37 -14.12 -2.42
CA ALA A 81 -4.09 -14.24 -3.10
C ALA A 81 -3.91 -15.61 -3.77
N ASN A 82 -4.21 -16.70 -3.07
CA ASN A 82 -4.15 -18.06 -3.62
C ASN A 82 -5.10 -18.24 -4.81
N TYR A 83 -6.33 -17.70 -4.69
CA TYR A 83 -7.30 -17.72 -5.79
C TYR A 83 -6.79 -17.00 -7.04
N ILE A 84 -6.29 -15.77 -6.87
CA ILE A 84 -5.75 -14.97 -7.98
C ILE A 84 -4.53 -15.65 -8.61
N PHE A 85 -3.69 -16.28 -7.79
CA PHE A 85 -2.48 -16.96 -8.28
C PHE A 85 -2.77 -18.25 -9.03
N GLY A 86 -3.64 -19.10 -8.50
CA GLY A 86 -3.79 -20.48 -8.99
C GLY A 86 -5.10 -20.79 -9.69
N SER A 87 -6.15 -19.98 -9.52
CA SER A 87 -7.49 -20.28 -10.02
C SER A 87 -8.06 -19.24 -10.98
N ALA A 88 -7.68 -17.97 -10.84
CA ALA A 88 -8.16 -16.92 -11.72
C ALA A 88 -7.56 -17.06 -13.13
N ARG A 89 -8.39 -16.82 -14.15
CA ARG A 89 -7.92 -16.89 -15.54
C ARG A 89 -6.98 -15.73 -15.84
N PRO A 90 -5.85 -15.97 -16.54
CA PRO A 90 -4.91 -14.91 -16.90
C PRO A 90 -5.34 -14.17 -18.17
N ASP A 91 -6.63 -13.86 -18.29
CA ASP A 91 -7.23 -13.23 -19.46
C ASP A 91 -7.35 -11.70 -19.36
N GLY A 92 -6.90 -11.12 -18.24
CA GLY A 92 -6.98 -9.69 -17.99
C GLY A 92 -8.34 -9.22 -17.46
N LEU A 93 -9.28 -10.12 -17.18
CA LEU A 93 -10.60 -9.78 -16.64
C LEU A 93 -10.71 -10.00 -15.13
N THR A 94 -9.64 -10.39 -14.46
CA THR A 94 -9.59 -10.51 -13.00
C THR A 94 -8.46 -9.62 -12.47
N ILE A 95 -8.79 -8.71 -11.55
CA ILE A 95 -7.85 -7.87 -10.80
C ILE A 95 -8.02 -8.22 -9.33
N GLY A 96 -6.92 -8.43 -8.60
CA GLY A 96 -6.95 -8.58 -7.15
C GLY A 96 -6.51 -7.32 -6.42
N THR A 97 -7.09 -7.05 -5.26
CA THR A 97 -6.52 -6.11 -4.28
C THR A 97 -6.42 -6.83 -2.94
N VAL A 98 -5.18 -7.09 -2.53
CA VAL A 98 -4.91 -8.05 -1.45
C VAL A 98 -3.98 -7.44 -0.40
N GLY A 99 -4.56 -7.06 0.73
CA GLY A 99 -3.79 -6.67 1.90
C GLY A 99 -2.99 -7.85 2.49
N GLY A 100 -1.76 -7.59 2.91
CA GLY A 100 -0.91 -8.57 3.57
C GLY A 100 -0.27 -9.63 2.66
N VAL A 101 -0.51 -9.62 1.35
CA VAL A 101 0.02 -10.63 0.42
C VAL A 101 1.54 -10.75 0.50
N VAL A 102 2.23 -9.62 0.53
CA VAL A 102 3.70 -9.59 0.60
C VAL A 102 4.21 -10.06 1.96
N ALA A 103 3.66 -9.52 3.04
CA ALA A 103 4.08 -9.88 4.40
C ALA A 103 3.85 -11.36 4.70
N ASN A 104 2.71 -11.93 4.29
CA ASN A 104 2.39 -13.34 4.48
C ASN A 104 3.42 -14.25 3.78
N ALA A 105 3.80 -13.93 2.54
CA ALA A 105 4.77 -14.73 1.77
C ALA A 105 6.18 -14.65 2.37
N ILE A 106 6.68 -13.44 2.64
CA ILE A 106 8.04 -13.24 3.17
C ILE A 106 8.18 -13.88 4.57
N GLN A 107 7.14 -13.83 5.38
CA GLN A 107 7.14 -14.46 6.70
C GLN A 107 6.90 -15.99 6.67
N GLY A 108 6.69 -16.58 5.51
CA GLY A 108 6.43 -18.02 5.38
C GLY A 108 5.14 -18.45 6.10
N GLN A 109 4.10 -17.63 6.10
CA GLN A 109 2.84 -17.94 6.75
C GLN A 109 2.22 -19.21 6.17
N ALA A 110 1.77 -20.11 7.04
CA ALA A 110 1.11 -21.34 6.62
C ALA A 110 -0.10 -21.06 5.70
N GLY A 111 -0.24 -21.85 4.63
CA GLY A 111 -1.30 -21.71 3.65
C GLY A 111 -1.04 -20.68 2.56
N VAL A 112 0.15 -20.10 2.45
CA VAL A 112 0.60 -19.33 1.28
C VAL A 112 0.88 -20.34 0.15
N GLN A 113 0.20 -20.17 -0.99
CA GLN A 113 0.31 -21.02 -2.19
C GLN A 113 0.62 -20.17 -3.44
N TYR A 114 1.21 -19.02 -3.27
CA TYR A 114 1.57 -18.08 -4.34
C TYR A 114 3.03 -17.67 -4.24
N ASP A 115 3.55 -17.21 -5.37
CA ASP A 115 4.90 -16.68 -5.53
C ASP A 115 4.77 -15.17 -5.86
N LEU A 116 5.35 -14.33 -5.01
CA LEU A 116 5.30 -12.87 -5.16
C LEU A 116 5.89 -12.39 -6.49
N ASP A 117 6.95 -13.07 -6.95
CA ASP A 117 7.69 -12.64 -8.14
C ASP A 117 6.98 -12.98 -9.46
N LYS A 118 5.88 -13.75 -9.37
CA LYS A 118 5.07 -14.13 -10.54
C LYS A 118 3.80 -13.32 -10.73
N PHE A 119 3.36 -12.57 -9.72
CA PHE A 119 2.25 -11.64 -9.91
C PHE A 119 2.64 -10.49 -10.83
N ILE A 120 1.66 -9.95 -11.55
CA ILE A 120 1.82 -8.70 -12.28
C ILE A 120 1.22 -7.60 -11.42
N TYR A 121 2.04 -6.62 -11.07
CA TYR A 121 1.64 -5.54 -10.18
C TYR A 121 1.11 -4.33 -10.96
N LEU A 122 0.03 -3.74 -10.43
CA LEU A 122 -0.66 -2.59 -11.01
C LEU A 122 -0.53 -1.34 -10.12
N GLY A 123 0.23 -1.44 -9.01
CA GLY A 123 0.41 -0.36 -8.04
C GLY A 123 -0.57 -0.40 -6.88
N ALA A 124 -0.62 0.68 -6.10
CA ALA A 124 -1.53 0.86 -4.97
C ALA A 124 -1.90 2.34 -4.80
N PRO A 125 -3.10 2.67 -4.26
CA PRO A 125 -3.53 4.07 -4.10
C PRO A 125 -2.97 4.73 -2.84
N ASN A 126 -2.40 3.96 -1.92
CA ASN A 126 -1.97 4.43 -0.61
C ASN A 126 -0.72 3.65 -0.16
N ALA A 127 0.44 4.22 -0.39
CA ALA A 127 1.73 3.63 -0.12
C ALA A 127 2.53 4.39 0.95
N THR A 128 2.39 5.71 1.02
CA THR A 128 3.14 6.52 1.98
C THR A 128 2.36 6.69 3.28
N SER A 129 3.06 6.65 4.40
CA SER A 129 2.51 6.90 5.72
C SER A 129 3.62 7.21 6.70
N HIS A 130 3.46 8.27 7.47
CA HIS A 130 4.39 8.59 8.54
C HIS A 130 3.80 8.16 9.88
N TYR A 131 4.61 7.54 10.70
CA TYR A 131 4.19 7.14 12.05
C TYR A 131 5.02 7.88 13.08
N VAL A 132 4.38 8.30 14.15
CA VAL A 132 5.04 8.93 15.30
C VAL A 132 4.83 8.11 16.56
N PHE A 133 5.79 8.19 17.48
CA PHE A 133 5.67 7.61 18.81
C PHE A 133 5.35 8.72 19.81
N VAL A 134 4.23 8.57 20.51
CA VAL A 134 3.74 9.56 21.46
C VAL A 134 3.63 8.98 22.86
N THR A 135 3.87 9.82 23.86
CA THR A 135 3.60 9.53 25.29
C THR A 135 2.64 10.56 25.85
N ARG A 136 1.85 10.20 26.87
CA ARG A 136 1.03 11.18 27.60
C ARG A 136 1.92 12.18 28.34
N GLY A 137 1.47 13.44 28.34
CA GLY A 137 2.26 14.57 28.85
C GLY A 137 2.52 14.53 30.36
N GLU A 138 1.55 14.03 31.13
CA GLU A 138 1.62 13.94 32.62
C GLU A 138 2.82 13.14 33.12
N LEU A 139 3.36 12.22 32.32
CA LEU A 139 4.57 11.47 32.69
C LEU A 139 5.84 12.32 32.67
N GLY A 140 5.79 13.52 32.10
CA GLY A 140 6.97 14.41 32.01
C GLY A 140 8.10 13.84 31.15
N LEU A 141 7.83 12.84 30.31
CA LEU A 141 8.81 12.19 29.43
C LEU A 141 9.03 13.04 28.17
N ASN A 142 9.55 14.24 28.31
CA ASN A 142 9.69 15.21 27.23
C ASN A 142 11.04 15.15 26.48
N SER A 143 11.87 14.14 26.75
CA SER A 143 13.12 13.88 26.04
C SER A 143 13.32 12.38 25.86
N LEU A 144 14.15 12.00 24.84
CA LEU A 144 14.53 10.60 24.62
C LEU A 144 15.30 9.99 25.79
N GLU A 145 16.07 10.80 26.53
CA GLU A 145 16.80 10.37 27.71
C GLU A 145 15.83 9.93 28.81
N LYS A 146 14.87 10.79 29.17
CA LYS A 146 13.82 10.47 30.15
C LYS A 146 13.00 9.28 29.72
N LEU A 147 12.65 9.20 28.42
CA LEU A 147 11.89 8.09 27.86
C LEU A 147 12.63 6.76 28.01
N ARG A 148 13.94 6.73 27.75
CA ARG A 148 14.80 5.53 27.91
C ARG A 148 15.00 5.15 29.38
N ALA A 149 15.07 6.14 30.28
CA ALA A 149 15.22 5.90 31.71
C ALA A 149 13.95 5.30 32.35
N HIS A 150 12.79 5.58 31.76
CA HIS A 150 11.49 5.08 32.26
C HIS A 150 11.32 3.60 31.96
N ALA A 151 11.04 2.80 33.00
CA ALA A 151 10.80 1.36 32.85
C ALA A 151 9.31 1.04 32.88
N GLY A 152 8.92 -0.02 32.19
CA GLY A 152 7.56 -0.57 32.24
C GLY A 152 6.52 0.27 31.50
N LEU A 153 6.92 1.11 30.53
CA LEU A 153 6.01 1.95 29.74
C LEU A 153 4.93 1.10 29.06
N ARG A 154 3.65 1.43 29.30
CA ARG A 154 2.51 0.74 28.70
C ARG A 154 2.25 1.30 27.28
N VAL A 155 2.54 0.49 26.26
CA VAL A 155 2.37 0.85 24.85
C VAL A 155 1.05 0.29 24.34
N GLY A 156 0.08 1.15 24.11
CA GLY A 156 -1.24 0.77 23.62
C GLY A 156 -1.24 0.43 22.14
N ALA A 157 -2.01 -0.61 21.77
CA ALA A 157 -2.14 -1.04 20.37
C ALA A 157 -3.48 -1.75 20.11
N HIS A 158 -3.77 -2.01 18.82
CA HIS A 158 -4.94 -2.78 18.41
C HIS A 158 -4.79 -4.26 18.82
N ALA A 159 -4.49 -5.13 17.89
CA ALA A 159 -4.24 -6.55 18.10
C ALA A 159 -2.79 -6.89 17.78
N VAL A 160 -2.30 -8.00 18.32
CA VAL A 160 -1.01 -8.57 17.92
C VAL A 160 -0.99 -8.78 16.39
N GLY A 161 0.09 -8.36 15.75
CA GLY A 161 0.23 -8.43 14.29
C GLY A 161 -0.40 -7.26 13.53
N HIS A 162 -1.22 -6.42 14.17
CA HIS A 162 -1.71 -5.20 13.55
C HIS A 162 -0.56 -4.20 13.36
N PHE A 163 -0.56 -3.44 12.24
CA PHE A 163 0.56 -2.55 11.91
C PHE A 163 0.87 -1.51 13.01
N VAL A 164 -0.13 -0.97 13.71
CA VAL A 164 0.10 -0.04 14.84
C VAL A 164 0.84 -0.74 15.99
N TYR A 165 0.51 -2.00 16.25
CA TYR A 165 1.22 -2.82 17.23
C TYR A 165 2.68 -3.02 16.83
N ILE A 166 2.92 -3.45 15.59
CA ILE A 166 4.27 -3.68 15.07
C ILE A 166 5.08 -2.37 15.06
N THR A 167 4.47 -1.26 14.65
CA THR A 167 5.10 0.07 14.67
C THR A 167 5.50 0.46 16.09
N GLY A 168 4.60 0.29 17.07
CA GLY A 168 4.89 0.56 18.48
C GLY A 168 6.07 -0.27 18.99
N ARG A 169 6.15 -1.54 18.59
CA ARG A 169 7.25 -2.44 18.95
C ARG A 169 8.58 -2.02 18.32
N PHE A 170 8.59 -1.62 17.04
CA PHE A 170 9.79 -1.07 16.40
C PHE A 170 10.27 0.20 17.10
N PHE A 171 9.37 1.12 17.44
CA PHE A 171 9.74 2.31 18.23
C PHE A 171 10.34 1.92 19.58
N ALA A 172 9.64 1.07 20.34
CA ALA A 172 10.12 0.63 21.65
C ALA A 172 11.50 -0.04 21.56
N TRP A 173 11.68 -0.92 20.58
CA TRP A 173 12.91 -1.65 20.38
C TRP A 173 14.06 -0.75 19.96
N LEU A 174 13.90 0.03 18.89
CA LEU A 174 14.96 0.89 18.35
C LEU A 174 15.31 2.07 19.27
N ILE A 175 14.34 2.68 19.93
CA ILE A 175 14.60 3.71 20.97
C ILE A 175 15.34 3.09 22.16
N GLY A 176 15.12 1.82 22.45
CA GLY A 176 15.69 1.12 23.59
C GLY A 176 14.93 1.38 24.88
N LEU A 177 13.59 1.21 24.83
CA LEU A 177 12.75 1.31 26.02
C LEU A 177 13.03 0.16 26.99
N ARG A 178 12.99 0.44 28.29
CA ARG A 178 13.18 -0.54 29.34
C ARG A 178 11.86 -1.22 29.69
N ASP A 179 11.81 -2.54 29.56
CA ASP A 179 10.66 -3.40 29.92
C ASP A 179 9.31 -2.87 29.42
N PRO A 180 9.14 -2.51 28.12
CA PRO A 180 7.88 -1.99 27.62
C PRO A 180 6.80 -3.06 27.67
N ARG A 181 5.58 -2.67 28.08
CA ARG A 181 4.41 -3.56 28.16
C ARG A 181 3.43 -3.21 27.04
N PHE A 182 3.13 -4.17 26.18
CA PHE A 182 2.20 -3.95 25.05
C PHE A 182 0.78 -4.31 25.48
N VAL A 183 -0.11 -3.31 25.52
CA VAL A 183 -1.52 -3.47 25.89
C VAL A 183 -2.36 -3.43 24.62
N THR A 184 -3.03 -4.54 24.31
CA THR A 184 -3.79 -4.72 23.06
C THR A 184 -5.30 -4.81 23.30
N GLY A 185 -6.08 -4.74 22.22
CA GLY A 185 -7.54 -4.89 22.25
C GLY A 185 -8.30 -3.59 22.01
N TYR A 186 -7.62 -2.49 21.67
CA TYR A 186 -8.23 -1.19 21.47
C TYR A 186 -8.44 -0.84 19.99
N SER A 187 -9.52 -0.15 19.69
CA SER A 187 -9.67 0.61 18.43
C SER A 187 -8.84 1.90 18.46
N GLY A 188 -8.69 2.57 17.32
CA GLY A 188 -7.90 3.81 17.22
C GLY A 188 -8.43 4.94 18.12
N VAL A 189 -9.76 5.06 18.25
CA VAL A 189 -10.41 6.07 19.11
C VAL A 189 -10.23 5.75 20.60
N GLU A 190 -10.36 4.46 20.96
CA GLU A 190 -10.13 4.01 22.33
C GLU A 190 -8.67 4.21 22.77
N LEU A 191 -7.71 4.02 21.86
CA LEU A 191 -6.30 4.29 22.16
C LEU A 191 -6.06 5.76 22.55
N ASP A 192 -6.70 6.71 21.87
CA ASP A 192 -6.56 8.12 22.19
C ASP A 192 -7.22 8.44 23.56
N ALA A 193 -8.42 7.90 23.80
CA ALA A 193 -9.11 8.07 25.07
C ALA A 193 -8.36 7.45 26.26
N ASN A 194 -7.79 6.26 26.07
CA ASN A 194 -7.06 5.54 27.12
C ASN A 194 -5.68 6.15 27.39
N LEU A 195 -5.06 6.78 26.40
CA LEU A 195 -3.86 7.59 26.59
C LEU A 195 -4.14 8.77 27.53
N LEU A 196 -5.26 9.48 27.33
CA LEU A 196 -5.65 10.60 28.16
C LEU A 196 -6.10 10.19 29.57
N ARG A 197 -6.76 9.03 29.71
CA ARG A 197 -7.16 8.48 31.01
C ARG A 197 -6.01 7.84 31.79
N GLY A 198 -4.84 7.70 31.16
CA GLY A 198 -3.69 7.07 31.82
C GLY A 198 -3.77 5.55 31.91
N GLU A 199 -4.66 4.89 31.17
CA GLU A 199 -4.71 3.42 31.08
C GLU A 199 -3.57 2.86 30.24
N ILE A 200 -3.11 3.63 29.26
CA ILE A 200 -1.86 3.42 28.52
C ILE A 200 -0.97 4.67 28.63
N ASP A 201 0.32 4.50 28.48
CA ASP A 201 1.30 5.58 28.64
C ASP A 201 1.78 6.15 27.31
N SER A 202 1.68 5.33 26.25
CA SER A 202 2.22 5.65 24.93
C SER A 202 1.51 4.86 23.83
N ARG A 203 1.69 5.29 22.61
CA ARG A 203 1.27 4.55 21.40
C ARG A 203 2.05 5.00 20.18
N ALA A 204 2.09 4.16 19.15
CA ALA A 204 2.37 4.61 17.79
C ALA A 204 1.07 5.14 17.15
N ASN A 205 1.18 6.18 16.34
CA ASN A 205 0.04 6.75 15.60
C ASN A 205 0.49 7.26 14.23
N ILE A 206 -0.44 7.34 13.29
CA ILE A 206 -0.20 8.01 11.99
C ILE A 206 -0.05 9.51 12.27
N ALA A 207 0.98 10.13 11.71
CA ALA A 207 1.28 11.54 11.92
C ALA A 207 0.12 12.47 11.55
N ASP A 208 -0.50 12.25 10.39
CA ASP A 208 -1.67 13.03 9.96
C ASP A 208 -2.87 12.84 10.88
N THR A 209 -3.09 11.63 11.40
CA THR A 209 -4.15 11.39 12.39
C THR A 209 -3.92 12.21 13.67
N VAL A 210 -2.67 12.34 14.10
CA VAL A 210 -2.33 13.17 15.27
C VAL A 210 -2.63 14.65 15.00
N LEU A 211 -2.37 15.13 13.78
CA LEU A 211 -2.68 16.52 13.40
C LEU A 211 -4.19 16.76 13.26
N GLN A 212 -4.93 15.81 12.71
CA GLN A 212 -6.36 15.97 12.42
C GLN A 212 -7.24 15.78 13.67
N ARG A 213 -6.95 14.75 14.46
CA ARG A 213 -7.80 14.37 15.60
C ARG A 213 -7.26 14.85 16.94
N ASN A 214 -5.95 14.98 17.06
CA ASN A 214 -5.26 15.19 18.33
C ASN A 214 -4.46 16.50 18.35
N ALA A 215 -4.76 17.46 17.45
CA ALA A 215 -4.07 18.75 17.41
C ALA A 215 -4.09 19.48 18.75
N GLU A 216 -5.22 19.45 19.46
CA GLU A 216 -5.34 20.02 20.80
C GLU A 216 -4.40 19.35 21.81
N LEU A 217 -4.22 18.03 21.74
CA LEU A 217 -3.33 17.32 22.67
C LEU A 217 -1.87 17.78 22.49
N LEU A 218 -1.49 18.06 21.24
CA LEU A 218 -0.17 18.60 20.94
C LEU A 218 0.00 20.04 21.43
N THR A 219 -0.99 20.91 21.21
CA THR A 219 -0.91 22.34 21.55
C THR A 219 -1.00 22.58 23.04
N LYS A 220 -1.80 21.77 23.76
CA LYS A 220 -1.94 21.81 25.21
C LYS A 220 -0.83 21.07 25.97
N GLY A 221 0.13 20.44 25.25
CA GLY A 221 1.20 19.67 25.88
C GLY A 221 0.74 18.38 26.57
N LEU A 222 -0.47 17.90 26.25
CA LEU A 222 -1.02 16.67 26.83
C LEU A 222 -0.36 15.41 26.27
N VAL A 223 0.39 15.53 25.18
CA VAL A 223 1.23 14.47 24.62
C VAL A 223 2.60 15.02 24.19
N HIS A 224 3.63 14.20 24.33
CA HIS A 224 4.96 14.43 23.80
C HIS A 224 5.20 13.50 22.61
N VAL A 225 5.80 14.02 21.53
CA VAL A 225 6.17 13.24 20.34
C VAL A 225 7.67 13.06 20.31
N HIS A 226 8.16 11.83 20.17
CA HIS A 226 9.56 11.49 20.39
C HIS A 226 10.36 11.17 19.13
N ALA A 227 9.74 10.51 18.18
CA ALA A 227 10.40 10.05 16.96
C ALA A 227 9.37 9.85 15.84
N ILE A 228 9.86 9.79 14.62
CA ILE A 228 9.07 9.53 13.42
C ILE A 228 9.62 8.31 12.67
N LEU A 229 8.74 7.56 12.03
CA LEU A 229 9.05 6.56 11.02
C LEU A 229 8.55 7.07 9.68
N GLU A 230 9.46 7.36 8.77
CA GLU A 230 9.18 7.79 7.40
C GLU A 230 8.96 6.57 6.49
N ILE A 231 7.88 6.58 5.72
CA ILE A 231 7.57 5.57 4.71
C ILE A 231 7.08 6.28 3.43
N PRO A 232 7.88 6.23 2.33
CA PRO A 232 9.20 5.62 2.21
C PRO A 232 10.29 6.35 3.02
N LYS A 233 11.44 5.71 3.20
CA LYS A 233 12.58 6.32 3.89
C LYS A 233 13.02 7.60 3.17
N GLY A 234 13.22 8.67 3.93
CA GLY A 234 13.66 9.96 3.41
C GLY A 234 12.53 10.88 2.96
N ASP A 235 11.29 10.36 2.89
CA ASP A 235 10.10 11.19 2.65
C ASP A 235 9.72 11.90 3.95
N LYS A 236 10.11 13.16 4.06
CA LYS A 236 9.89 13.95 5.27
C LYS A 236 8.45 14.44 5.34
N HIS A 237 7.87 14.30 6.53
CA HIS A 237 6.53 14.84 6.77
C HIS A 237 6.50 16.36 6.54
N PRO A 238 5.52 16.90 5.77
CA PRO A 238 5.49 18.33 5.41
C PRO A 238 5.29 19.27 6.61
N HIS A 239 4.66 18.78 7.70
CA HIS A 239 4.42 19.61 8.88
C HIS A 239 5.71 19.80 9.69
N PRO A 240 6.14 21.08 9.96
CA PRO A 240 7.45 21.39 10.55
C PRO A 240 7.73 20.67 11.89
N ARG A 241 6.71 20.49 12.71
CA ARG A 241 6.82 19.82 14.02
C ARG A 241 7.25 18.36 13.87
N PHE A 242 6.83 17.67 12.81
CA PHE A 242 7.18 16.29 12.57
C PHE A 242 8.44 16.15 11.72
N ALA A 243 8.66 17.08 10.78
CA ALA A 243 9.89 17.13 9.99
C ALA A 243 11.15 17.27 10.84
N SER A 244 11.05 17.88 12.03
CA SER A 244 12.15 18.07 12.97
C SER A 244 12.41 16.88 13.89
N LEU A 245 11.50 15.88 13.91
CA LEU A 245 11.67 14.71 14.78
C LEU A 245 12.83 13.83 14.29
N PRO A 246 13.51 13.15 15.24
CA PRO A 246 14.47 12.12 14.85
C PRO A 246 13.77 10.97 14.14
N GLU A 247 14.24 10.65 12.94
CA GLU A 247 13.81 9.44 12.23
C GLU A 247 14.32 8.20 12.98
N ILE A 248 13.45 7.19 13.12
CA ILE A 248 13.67 6.02 14.00
C ILE A 248 14.93 5.21 13.62
N GLU A 249 15.29 5.14 12.34
CA GLU A 249 16.44 4.36 11.88
C GLU A 249 17.78 4.87 12.44
N ARG A 250 17.85 6.16 12.79
CA ARG A 250 19.06 6.73 13.44
C ARG A 250 19.42 6.02 14.75
N PHE A 251 18.46 5.29 15.34
CA PHE A 251 18.69 4.52 16.57
C PHE A 251 19.13 3.08 16.29
N ALA A 252 19.15 2.64 15.03
CA ALA A 252 19.69 1.34 14.67
C ALA A 252 21.18 1.27 14.96
N ARG A 253 21.64 0.15 15.53
CA ARG A 253 23.04 -0.10 15.95
C ARG A 253 23.78 -1.04 15.01
N SER A 254 23.05 -1.69 14.10
CA SER A 254 23.61 -2.66 13.16
C SER A 254 22.86 -2.63 11.82
N ASP A 255 23.51 -3.13 10.78
CA ASP A 255 22.89 -3.34 9.47
C ASP A 255 21.65 -4.26 9.56
N LYS A 256 21.71 -5.28 10.42
CA LYS A 256 20.59 -6.18 10.68
C LYS A 256 19.35 -5.45 11.24
N GLU A 257 19.53 -4.52 12.15
CA GLU A 257 18.45 -3.70 12.69
C GLU A 257 17.86 -2.78 11.60
N SER A 258 18.70 -2.16 10.79
CA SER A 258 18.30 -1.33 9.66
C SER A 258 17.54 -2.13 8.60
N LYS A 259 17.99 -3.33 8.28
CA LYS A 259 17.31 -4.24 7.34
C LYS A 259 15.95 -4.71 7.86
N ALA A 260 15.83 -5.03 9.15
CA ALA A 260 14.54 -5.39 9.76
C ALA A 260 13.53 -4.21 9.67
N LEU A 261 14.00 -2.99 9.89
CA LEU A 261 13.17 -1.79 9.72
C LEU A 261 12.84 -1.53 8.25
N ALA A 262 13.79 -1.74 7.33
CA ALA A 262 13.55 -1.64 5.88
C ALA A 262 12.50 -2.65 5.41
N MET A 263 12.53 -3.88 5.91
CA MET A 263 11.49 -4.88 5.68
C MET A 263 10.10 -4.39 6.13
N PHE A 264 10.02 -3.79 7.32
CA PHE A 264 8.76 -3.23 7.82
C PHE A 264 8.25 -2.08 6.93
N ARG A 265 9.12 -1.14 6.55
CA ARG A 265 8.77 -0.06 5.61
C ARG A 265 8.25 -0.63 4.29
N ALA A 266 8.94 -1.60 3.74
CA ALA A 266 8.54 -2.23 2.48
C ALA A 266 7.17 -2.92 2.59
N PHE A 267 6.89 -3.65 3.69
CA PHE A 267 5.57 -4.22 3.93
C PHE A 267 4.47 -3.17 4.02
N ARG A 268 4.79 -1.97 4.51
CA ARG A 268 3.84 -0.85 4.55
C ARG A 268 3.66 -0.21 3.19
N LEU A 269 4.77 0.01 2.46
CA LEU A 269 4.79 0.61 1.14
C LEU A 269 3.97 -0.22 0.13
N VAL A 270 4.19 -1.53 0.11
CA VAL A 270 3.50 -2.46 -0.80
C VAL A 270 2.30 -3.16 -0.15
N GLY A 271 1.72 -2.58 0.90
CA GLY A 271 0.81 -3.27 1.82
C GLY A 271 -0.50 -3.78 1.22
N THR A 272 -1.04 -3.12 0.18
CA THR A 272 -2.31 -3.50 -0.46
C THR A 272 -2.21 -3.29 -1.96
N PRO A 273 -1.43 -4.12 -2.67
CA PRO A 273 -1.24 -3.98 -4.10
C PRO A 273 -2.49 -4.35 -4.89
N TYR A 274 -2.67 -3.73 -6.04
CA TYR A 274 -3.46 -4.28 -7.13
C TYR A 274 -2.59 -5.23 -7.95
N ILE A 275 -3.11 -6.43 -8.22
CA ILE A 275 -2.37 -7.52 -8.88
C ILE A 275 -3.20 -8.22 -9.95
N LEU A 276 -2.51 -8.80 -10.95
CA LEU A 276 -3.10 -9.71 -11.91
C LEU A 276 -2.55 -11.13 -11.72
N PRO A 277 -3.30 -12.14 -12.18
CA PRO A 277 -2.83 -13.52 -12.21
C PRO A 277 -1.52 -13.65 -12.99
N PRO A 278 -0.63 -14.58 -12.61
CA PRO A 278 0.53 -14.95 -13.40
C PRO A 278 0.13 -15.38 -14.82
N GLY A 279 0.92 -15.00 -15.81
CA GLY A 279 0.67 -15.36 -17.21
C GLY A 279 -0.40 -14.53 -17.92
N THR A 280 -0.94 -13.49 -17.29
CA THR A 280 -1.81 -12.52 -17.99
C THR A 280 -1.08 -11.96 -19.21
N LEU A 281 -1.72 -11.95 -20.37
CA LEU A 281 -1.15 -11.46 -21.61
C LEU A 281 -0.57 -10.06 -21.46
N GLN A 282 0.66 -9.86 -21.91
CA GLN A 282 1.40 -8.61 -21.70
C GLN A 282 0.64 -7.38 -22.23
N GLU A 283 -0.01 -7.49 -23.39
CA GLU A 283 -0.82 -6.42 -23.94
C GLU A 283 -1.93 -5.97 -22.98
N ARG A 284 -2.64 -6.92 -22.38
CA ARG A 284 -3.73 -6.64 -21.42
C ARG A 284 -3.21 -6.10 -20.10
N ALA A 285 -2.11 -6.65 -19.64
CA ALA A 285 -1.42 -6.17 -18.44
C ALA A 285 -0.98 -4.71 -18.62
N GLU A 286 -0.42 -4.35 -19.80
CA GLU A 286 0.02 -2.98 -20.05
C GLU A 286 -1.14 -1.99 -20.18
N ILE A 287 -2.25 -2.40 -20.80
CA ILE A 287 -3.48 -1.58 -20.84
C ILE A 287 -3.93 -1.26 -19.41
N LEU A 288 -3.94 -2.25 -18.51
CA LEU A 288 -4.35 -2.05 -17.12
C LEU A 288 -3.33 -1.22 -16.35
N ARG A 289 -2.03 -1.46 -16.51
CA ARG A 289 -0.98 -0.63 -15.88
C ARG A 289 -1.12 0.84 -16.27
N GLU A 290 -1.33 1.11 -17.56
CA GLU A 290 -1.53 2.49 -18.03
C GLU A 290 -2.81 3.12 -17.47
N ALA A 291 -3.89 2.35 -17.36
CA ALA A 291 -5.12 2.82 -16.73
C ALA A 291 -4.90 3.17 -15.25
N PHE A 292 -4.15 2.34 -14.50
CA PHE A 292 -3.78 2.65 -13.12
C PHE A 292 -2.86 3.88 -13.02
N ARG A 293 -1.84 4.03 -13.88
CA ARG A 293 -0.99 5.24 -13.93
C ARG A 293 -1.82 6.50 -14.12
N LYS A 294 -2.75 6.48 -15.08
CA LYS A 294 -3.65 7.61 -15.34
C LYS A 294 -4.58 7.88 -14.16
N THR A 295 -5.16 6.83 -13.56
CA THR A 295 -6.00 6.94 -12.37
C THR A 295 -5.24 7.62 -11.23
N PHE A 296 -4.04 7.15 -10.94
CA PHE A 296 -3.24 7.66 -9.82
C PHE A 296 -2.67 9.06 -10.03
N ARG A 297 -2.62 9.54 -11.27
CA ARG A 297 -2.21 10.91 -11.63
C ARG A 297 -3.38 11.87 -11.81
N ASP A 298 -4.63 11.38 -11.78
CA ASP A 298 -5.81 12.23 -11.96
C ASP A 298 -6.09 13.07 -10.70
N PRO A 299 -6.07 14.42 -10.76
CA PRO A 299 -6.35 15.26 -9.59
C PRO A 299 -7.74 15.04 -8.99
N GLU A 300 -8.75 14.70 -9.81
CA GLU A 300 -10.09 14.42 -9.31
C GLU A 300 -10.13 13.09 -8.53
N PHE A 301 -9.30 12.10 -8.90
CA PHE A 301 -9.12 10.88 -8.11
C PHE A 301 -8.63 11.22 -6.70
N HIS A 302 -7.64 12.08 -6.56
CA HIS A 302 -7.11 12.47 -5.25
C HIS A 302 -8.17 13.14 -4.37
N LYS A 303 -9.03 14.00 -4.95
CA LYS A 303 -10.14 14.64 -4.23
C LYS A 303 -11.20 13.63 -3.77
N GLU A 304 -11.66 12.77 -4.69
CA GLU A 304 -12.68 11.75 -4.36
C GLU A 304 -12.14 10.70 -3.40
N TYR A 305 -10.87 10.31 -3.54
CA TYR A 305 -10.21 9.40 -2.61
C TYR A 305 -10.23 9.97 -1.19
N LYS A 306 -9.79 11.21 -1.01
CA LYS A 306 -9.80 11.90 0.30
C LYS A 306 -11.21 12.02 0.87
N LYS A 307 -12.19 12.36 0.04
CA LYS A 307 -13.60 12.48 0.44
C LYS A 307 -14.18 11.15 0.94
N LEU A 308 -13.86 10.03 0.27
CA LEU A 308 -14.39 8.71 0.62
C LEU A 308 -13.65 8.05 1.77
N THR A 309 -12.34 8.25 1.87
CA THR A 309 -11.48 7.53 2.84
C THR A 309 -11.11 8.36 4.05
N GLY A 310 -11.17 9.68 3.93
CA GLY A 310 -10.63 10.62 4.91
C GLY A 310 -9.11 10.82 4.83
N ASP A 311 -8.41 10.02 4.01
CA ASP A 311 -6.96 10.07 3.85
C ASP A 311 -6.57 10.67 2.50
N ASP A 312 -5.41 11.31 2.42
CA ASP A 312 -4.83 11.70 1.14
C ASP A 312 -4.35 10.46 0.37
N ALA A 313 -4.60 10.45 -0.95
CA ALA A 313 -4.04 9.41 -1.80
C ALA A 313 -2.52 9.62 -1.91
N ALA A 314 -1.77 8.54 -1.70
CA ALA A 314 -0.31 8.49 -1.85
C ALA A 314 0.04 7.27 -2.71
N PRO A 315 -0.18 7.35 -4.03
CA PRO A 315 -0.06 6.19 -4.89
C PRO A 315 1.38 5.69 -5.03
N LEU A 316 1.51 4.37 -5.21
CA LEU A 316 2.70 3.71 -5.72
C LEU A 316 2.38 3.18 -7.12
N LEU A 317 3.15 3.63 -8.12
CA LEU A 317 2.94 3.25 -9.50
C LEU A 317 3.35 1.78 -9.77
N PRO A 318 2.89 1.14 -10.85
CA PRO A 318 3.19 -0.27 -11.12
C PRO A 318 4.68 -0.61 -11.06
N GLU A 319 5.53 0.18 -11.74
CA GLU A 319 6.98 0.00 -11.79
C GLU A 319 7.68 0.21 -10.44
N GLU A 320 7.20 1.16 -9.66
CA GLU A 320 7.69 1.43 -8.30
C GLU A 320 7.33 0.28 -7.35
N MET A 321 6.11 -0.26 -7.49
CA MET A 321 5.63 -1.44 -6.75
C MET A 321 6.49 -2.67 -7.05
N GLU A 322 6.73 -2.97 -8.33
CA GLU A 322 7.58 -4.09 -8.74
C GLU A 322 9.02 -3.94 -8.23
N LYS A 323 9.57 -2.73 -8.29
CA LYS A 323 10.89 -2.43 -7.74
C LYS A 323 10.93 -2.69 -6.24
N ALA A 324 9.96 -2.13 -5.49
CA ALA A 324 9.91 -2.28 -4.04
C ALA A 324 9.79 -3.75 -3.61
N ILE A 325 9.07 -4.59 -4.36
CA ILE A 325 8.94 -6.02 -4.08
C ILE A 325 10.23 -6.78 -4.39
N ARG A 326 10.92 -6.45 -5.48
CA ARG A 326 12.22 -7.07 -5.82
C ARG A 326 13.32 -6.73 -4.79
N GLU A 327 13.28 -5.54 -4.23
CA GLU A 327 14.26 -5.03 -3.27
C GLU A 327 13.95 -5.43 -1.81
N LEU A 328 12.89 -6.19 -1.57
CA LEU A 328 12.55 -6.68 -0.24
C LEU A 328 13.68 -7.53 0.34
N PRO A 329 14.16 -7.23 1.56
CA PRO A 329 15.03 -8.13 2.28
C PRO A 329 14.35 -9.50 2.48
N ARG A 330 15.03 -10.57 2.10
CA ARG A 330 14.50 -11.96 2.22
C ARG A 330 15.48 -12.89 2.97
N GLU A 331 16.53 -12.31 3.50
CA GLU A 331 17.52 -13.05 4.31
C GLU A 331 16.82 -13.64 5.55
N ARG A 332 17.01 -14.93 5.75
CA ARG A 332 16.34 -15.68 6.82
C ARG A 332 16.50 -15.03 8.19
N GLU A 333 17.71 -14.57 8.51
CA GLU A 333 18.00 -13.93 9.79
C GLU A 333 17.24 -12.59 9.98
N ILE A 334 16.96 -11.86 8.89
CA ILE A 334 16.19 -10.62 8.93
C ILE A 334 14.71 -10.93 9.14
N VAL A 335 14.20 -11.96 8.44
CA VAL A 335 12.82 -12.44 8.61
C VAL A 335 12.59 -12.91 10.04
N GLU A 336 13.50 -13.72 10.60
CA GLU A 336 13.43 -14.20 11.99
C GLU A 336 13.47 -13.04 13.01
N LEU A 337 14.34 -12.05 12.78
CA LEU A 337 14.39 -10.86 13.64
C LEU A 337 13.09 -10.06 13.55
N PHE A 338 12.59 -9.84 12.34
CA PHE A 338 11.31 -9.17 12.12
C PHE A 338 10.16 -9.89 12.84
N GLN A 339 10.08 -11.23 12.71
CA GLN A 339 9.05 -12.05 13.38
C GLN A 339 9.12 -11.92 14.90
N LYS A 340 10.31 -11.89 15.49
CA LYS A 340 10.50 -11.66 16.93
C LYS A 340 10.04 -10.26 17.35
N ILE A 341 10.37 -9.24 16.55
CA ILE A 341 9.91 -7.87 16.84
C ILE A 341 8.39 -7.77 16.67
N ALA A 342 7.81 -8.35 15.64
CA ALA A 342 6.38 -8.26 15.32
C ALA A 342 5.49 -9.19 16.15
N GLY A 343 6.07 -10.21 16.80
CA GLY A 343 5.35 -11.23 17.56
C GLY A 343 4.86 -10.77 18.94
N PRO A 344 4.19 -11.64 19.71
CA PRO A 344 3.65 -11.32 21.03
C PRO A 344 4.68 -11.37 22.16
N ASP A 345 5.80 -12.07 21.96
CA ASP A 345 6.81 -12.31 22.97
C ASP A 345 7.59 -11.06 23.35
N ALA A 346 8.44 -11.13 24.36
CA ALA A 346 9.35 -10.04 24.72
C ALA A 346 10.16 -9.58 23.51
N LEU A 347 10.50 -8.28 23.47
CA LEU A 347 11.36 -7.76 22.40
C LEU A 347 12.73 -8.45 22.40
N PRO A 348 13.29 -8.77 21.23
CA PRO A 348 14.61 -9.39 21.18
C PRO A 348 15.69 -8.45 21.75
N PRO A 349 16.75 -8.99 22.35
CA PRO A 349 17.88 -8.18 22.80
C PRO A 349 18.57 -7.49 21.62
N ARG A 350 19.27 -6.39 21.91
CA ARG A 350 19.98 -5.56 20.93
C ARG A 350 21.48 -5.55 21.21
#